data_59630f6737594c09b5f91d180c9a4b90
#
_entry.id   59630f6737594c09b5f91d180c9a4b90
#
_cell.length_a   1.000
_cell.length_b   1.000
_cell.length_c   1.000
_cell.angle_alpha   90.00
_cell.angle_beta   90.00
_cell.angle_gamma   90.00
#
_symmetry.space_group_name_H-M   'P 1'
#
loop_
_entity.id
_entity.type
_entity.pdbx_description
1 polymer ?
#
loop_
_entity_poly.entity_id
_entity_poly.type
_entity_poly.pdbx_seq_one_letter_code
_entity_poly.pdbx_strand_id
1 'polypeptide(L)'
;MAAMTALAGTRVIELAGLAPAPFCGMILADFGAVVTRIDKVKTVSTIDTLARGKRSISVDLQNPQGVAIVRKLCSKSDVLIDPFRPGVLERLGLGPEILLKENPRLIYARLTGI
;
A
#
# COMPACT_ATOMS: atom_id res chain seq x y z
N MET A 1 -14.28 -7.81 -24.28
CA MET A 1 -13.37 -6.68 -24.02
C MET A 1 -12.06 -7.17 -23.44
N ALA A 2 -10.98 -6.72 -23.97
CA ALA A 2 -9.69 -7.06 -23.41
C ALA A 2 -9.53 -6.35 -22.07
N ALA A 3 -9.39 -7.12 -20.98
CA ALA A 3 -9.10 -6.55 -19.70
C ALA A 3 -7.64 -6.06 -19.68
N MET A 4 -7.39 -5.02 -18.90
CA MET A 4 -6.03 -4.57 -18.64
C MET A 4 -5.39 -5.61 -17.72
N THR A 5 -4.61 -6.50 -18.29
CA THR A 5 -4.05 -7.66 -17.56
C THR A 5 -2.53 -7.64 -17.45
N ALA A 6 -1.89 -6.51 -17.83
CA ALA A 6 -0.45 -6.42 -17.78
C ALA A 6 0.12 -6.73 -16.39
N LEU A 7 -0.61 -6.38 -15.33
CA LEU A 7 -0.20 -6.60 -13.95
C LEU A 7 -1.00 -7.71 -13.27
N ALA A 8 -1.63 -8.59 -14.04
CA ALA A 8 -2.39 -9.69 -13.46
C ALA A 8 -1.48 -10.52 -12.55
N GLY A 9 -1.95 -10.79 -11.33
CA GLY A 9 -1.17 -11.52 -10.32
C GLY A 9 -0.25 -10.67 -9.49
N THR A 10 -0.03 -9.41 -9.84
CA THR A 10 0.77 -8.50 -9.03
C THR A 10 -0.03 -8.05 -7.81
N ARG A 11 0.57 -8.19 -6.63
CA ARG A 11 -0.07 -7.80 -5.37
C ARG A 11 0.57 -6.53 -4.84
N VAL A 12 -0.26 -5.53 -4.59
CA VAL A 12 0.16 -4.21 -4.16
C VAL A 12 -0.48 -3.89 -2.81
N ILE A 13 0.33 -3.42 -1.87
CA ILE A 13 -0.14 -2.86 -0.60
C ILE A 13 0.02 -1.36 -0.71
N GLU A 14 -1.09 -0.63 -0.61
CA GLU A 14 -1.08 0.82 -0.65
C GLU A 14 -1.47 1.35 0.71
N LEU A 15 -0.57 2.09 1.38
CA LEU A 15 -0.90 2.74 2.63
C LEU A 15 -1.72 3.99 2.31
N ALA A 16 -2.83 4.19 3.02
CA ALA A 16 -3.72 5.30 2.75
C ALA A 16 -3.03 6.64 3.00
N GLY A 17 -3.16 7.53 2.08
CA GLY A 17 -2.55 8.85 2.17
C GLY A 17 -3.12 9.77 1.09
N LEU A 18 -2.47 10.90 0.93
CA LEU A 18 -2.87 11.88 -0.06
C LEU A 18 -2.24 11.56 -1.43
N ALA A 19 -2.84 12.13 -2.48
CA ALA A 19 -2.26 12.01 -3.81
C ALA A 19 -0.79 12.46 -3.77
N PRO A 20 0.12 11.86 -4.52
CA PRO A 20 -0.11 11.02 -5.70
C PRO A 20 -0.27 9.51 -5.44
N ALA A 21 -0.06 9.03 -4.21
CA ALA A 21 -0.08 7.59 -3.96
C ALA A 21 -1.42 6.93 -4.31
N PRO A 22 -2.59 7.46 -3.91
CA PRO A 22 -3.87 6.86 -4.30
C PRO A 22 -4.06 6.79 -5.81
N PHE A 23 -3.58 7.78 -6.53
CA PHE A 23 -3.66 7.78 -7.99
C PHE A 23 -2.79 6.68 -8.59
N CYS A 24 -1.58 6.53 -8.06
CA CYS A 24 -0.68 5.47 -8.49
C CYS A 24 -1.33 4.09 -8.29
N GLY A 25 -1.90 3.84 -7.11
CA GLY A 25 -2.57 2.59 -6.83
C GLY A 25 -3.76 2.34 -7.75
N MET A 26 -4.52 3.39 -8.06
CA MET A 26 -5.65 3.26 -8.98
C MET A 26 -5.18 2.84 -10.38
N ILE A 27 -4.10 3.43 -10.87
CA ILE A 27 -3.55 3.05 -12.17
C ILE A 27 -3.09 1.60 -12.16
N LEU A 28 -2.40 1.17 -11.10
CA LEU A 28 -1.96 -0.22 -11.00
C LEU A 28 -3.15 -1.17 -10.99
N ALA A 29 -4.22 -0.82 -10.28
CA ALA A 29 -5.45 -1.62 -10.28
C ALA A 29 -6.09 -1.68 -11.66
N ASP A 30 -6.11 -0.57 -12.38
CA ASP A 30 -6.66 -0.53 -13.73
C ASP A 30 -5.89 -1.44 -14.68
N PHE A 31 -4.59 -1.66 -14.43
CA PHE A 31 -3.77 -2.58 -15.23
C PHE A 31 -3.80 -4.02 -14.72
N GLY A 32 -4.65 -4.33 -13.76
CA GLY A 32 -4.90 -5.70 -13.34
C GLY A 32 -4.27 -6.10 -12.01
N ALA A 33 -3.53 -5.23 -11.34
CA ALA A 33 -2.95 -5.56 -10.05
C ALA A 33 -4.04 -5.69 -8.99
N VAL A 34 -3.78 -6.55 -8.00
CA VAL A 34 -4.64 -6.65 -6.81
C VAL A 34 -4.09 -5.64 -5.79
N VAL A 35 -4.79 -4.53 -5.64
CA VAL A 35 -4.38 -3.46 -4.74
C VAL A 35 -5.20 -3.53 -3.46
N THR A 36 -4.53 -3.70 -2.33
CA THR A 36 -5.16 -3.66 -1.00
C THR A 36 -4.70 -2.38 -0.32
N ARG A 37 -5.67 -1.53 -0.01
CA ARG A 37 -5.38 -0.28 0.70
C ARG A 37 -5.49 -0.50 2.20
N ILE A 38 -4.50 -0.02 2.92
CA ILE A 38 -4.47 -0.05 4.38
C ILE A 38 -4.96 1.30 4.89
N ASP A 39 -6.15 1.32 5.44
CA ASP A 39 -6.79 2.55 5.95
C ASP A 39 -6.60 2.67 7.46
N LYS A 40 -6.68 3.90 7.94
CA LYS A 40 -6.70 4.15 9.38
C LYS A 40 -8.03 3.69 9.98
N VAL A 41 -7.96 3.18 11.20
CA VAL A 41 -9.15 2.58 11.85
C VAL A 41 -10.28 3.57 12.03
N LYS A 42 -9.98 4.83 12.32
CA LYS A 42 -11.00 5.83 12.64
C LYS A 42 -11.28 6.81 11.50
N THR A 43 -10.91 6.45 10.29
CA THR A 43 -11.14 7.31 9.16
C THR A 43 -12.55 7.14 8.65
N VAL A 44 -13.28 8.25 8.57
CA VAL A 44 -14.58 8.27 7.88
C VAL A 44 -14.33 8.87 6.51
N SER A 45 -14.38 8.03 5.49
CA SER A 45 -14.25 8.50 4.11
C SER A 45 -15.63 8.75 3.55
N THR A 46 -15.90 9.97 3.17
CA THR A 46 -17.18 10.32 2.57
C THR A 46 -17.17 10.14 1.06
N ILE A 47 -16.05 10.51 0.42
CA ILE A 47 -15.92 10.38 -1.04
C ILE A 47 -14.48 9.96 -1.33
N ASP A 48 -14.35 8.86 -2.05
CA ASP A 48 -13.03 8.37 -2.46
C ASP A 48 -13.07 7.98 -3.92
N THR A 49 -12.77 8.92 -4.78
CA THR A 49 -12.79 8.70 -6.23
C THR A 49 -11.60 7.88 -6.72
N LEU A 50 -10.59 7.68 -5.86
CA LEU A 50 -9.39 6.94 -6.21
C LEU A 50 -9.37 5.51 -5.64
N ALA A 51 -10.51 5.06 -5.12
CA ALA A 51 -10.63 3.72 -4.56
C ALA A 51 -10.98 2.65 -5.59
N ARG A 52 -11.21 3.05 -6.84
CA ARG A 52 -11.67 2.14 -7.88
C ARG A 52 -10.77 0.92 -8.02
N GLY A 53 -11.38 -0.27 -7.96
CA GLY A 53 -10.68 -1.52 -8.15
C GLY A 53 -9.82 -1.97 -6.98
N LYS A 54 -9.85 -1.27 -5.85
CA LYS A 54 -9.05 -1.60 -4.68
C LYS A 54 -9.85 -2.33 -3.63
N ARG A 55 -9.16 -3.18 -2.87
CA ARG A 55 -9.67 -3.70 -1.61
C ARG A 55 -9.21 -2.78 -0.48
N SER A 56 -9.89 -2.84 0.65
CA SER A 56 -9.54 -1.99 1.79
C SER A 56 -9.63 -2.77 3.08
N ILE A 57 -8.64 -2.59 3.95
CA ILE A 57 -8.71 -3.07 5.34
C ILE A 57 -8.29 -1.92 6.25
N SER A 58 -8.86 -1.89 7.45
CA SER A 58 -8.50 -0.89 8.45
C SER A 58 -7.51 -1.49 9.43
N VAL A 59 -6.36 -0.84 9.59
CA VAL A 59 -5.29 -1.31 10.48
C VAL A 59 -4.73 -0.12 11.25
N ASP A 60 -4.58 -0.31 12.55
CA ASP A 60 -3.96 0.70 13.41
C ASP A 60 -2.44 0.51 13.40
N LEU A 61 -1.73 1.37 12.67
CA LEU A 61 -0.28 1.30 12.59
C LEU A 61 0.44 1.79 13.84
N GLN A 62 -0.30 2.37 14.80
CA GLN A 62 0.26 2.72 16.10
C GLN A 62 0.27 1.51 17.05
N ASN A 63 -0.40 0.43 16.67
CA ASN A 63 -0.48 -0.78 17.46
C ASN A 63 0.51 -1.81 16.91
N PRO A 64 1.37 -2.43 17.77
CA PRO A 64 2.32 -3.43 17.29
C PRO A 64 1.68 -4.60 16.55
N GLN A 65 0.45 -4.98 16.92
CA GLN A 65 -0.27 -6.04 16.21
C GLN A 65 -0.66 -5.60 14.80
N GLY A 66 -1.05 -4.32 14.64
CA GLY A 66 -1.36 -3.78 13.33
C GLY A 66 -0.13 -3.74 12.44
N VAL A 67 1.01 -3.31 12.99
CA VAL A 67 2.28 -3.33 12.27
C VAL A 67 2.63 -4.75 11.82
N ALA A 68 2.44 -5.74 12.70
CA ALA A 68 2.73 -7.14 12.37
C ALA A 68 1.86 -7.64 11.20
N ILE A 69 0.60 -7.23 11.16
CA ILE A 69 -0.29 -7.58 10.05
C ILE A 69 0.24 -7.02 8.73
N VAL A 70 0.62 -5.75 8.71
CA VAL A 70 1.14 -5.13 7.50
C VAL A 70 2.46 -5.77 7.07
N ARG A 71 3.35 -6.08 8.02
CA ARG A 71 4.59 -6.79 7.70
C ARG A 71 4.30 -8.13 7.03
N LYS A 72 3.35 -8.87 7.55
CA LYS A 72 2.98 -10.17 6.99
C LYS A 72 2.41 -10.02 5.58
N LEU A 73 1.56 -9.02 5.37
CA LEU A 73 1.00 -8.76 4.04
C LEU A 73 2.11 -8.39 3.05
N CYS A 74 3.05 -7.54 3.44
CA CYS A 74 4.16 -7.15 2.59
C CYS A 74 5.09 -8.32 2.27
N SER A 75 5.23 -9.28 3.18
CA SER A 75 6.07 -10.45 2.94
C SER A 75 5.55 -11.32 1.79
N LYS A 76 4.28 -11.16 1.43
CA LYS A 76 3.62 -11.91 0.37
C LYS A 76 3.19 -11.04 -0.79
N SER A 77 3.65 -9.80 -0.82
CA SER A 77 3.25 -8.85 -1.85
C SER A 77 4.43 -8.49 -2.73
N ASP A 78 4.14 -7.85 -3.85
CA ASP A 78 5.15 -7.49 -4.84
C ASP A 78 5.54 -6.02 -4.73
N VAL A 79 4.62 -5.17 -4.30
CA VAL A 79 4.83 -3.72 -4.24
C VAL A 79 4.21 -3.16 -2.96
N LEU A 80 4.93 -2.26 -2.29
CA LEU A 80 4.38 -1.42 -1.24
C LEU A 80 4.44 0.03 -1.70
N ILE A 81 3.33 0.75 -1.58
CA ILE A 81 3.28 2.18 -1.87
C ILE A 81 3.27 2.94 -0.55
N ASP A 82 4.32 3.73 -0.32
CA ASP A 82 4.50 4.55 0.87
C ASP A 82 4.19 6.01 0.52
N PRO A 83 3.06 6.57 1.01
CA PRO A 83 2.68 7.94 0.72
C PRO A 83 3.20 8.94 1.75
N PHE A 84 3.92 8.47 2.77
CA PHE A 84 4.26 9.30 3.92
C PHE A 84 5.58 10.02 3.72
N ARG A 85 5.85 10.99 4.59
CA ARG A 85 7.12 11.69 4.59
C ARG A 85 8.26 10.76 5.00
N PRO A 86 9.49 11.08 4.60
CA PRO A 86 10.65 10.27 5.00
C PRO A 86 10.70 10.05 6.50
N GLY A 87 10.99 8.83 6.90
CA GLY A 87 11.14 8.47 8.30
C GLY A 87 9.88 7.98 8.99
N VAL A 88 8.69 8.20 8.42
CA VAL A 88 7.44 7.80 9.08
C VAL A 88 7.36 6.28 9.21
N LEU A 89 7.54 5.56 8.10
CA LEU A 89 7.46 4.09 8.15
C LEU A 89 8.62 3.48 8.94
N GLU A 90 9.79 4.09 8.90
CA GLU A 90 10.91 3.62 9.73
C GLU A 90 10.56 3.66 11.21
N ARG A 91 9.93 4.75 11.66
CA ARG A 91 9.51 4.86 13.06
C ARG A 91 8.44 3.85 13.45
N LEU A 92 7.64 3.42 12.49
CA LEU A 92 6.57 2.44 12.73
C LEU A 92 7.08 0.99 12.64
N GLY A 93 8.34 0.76 12.32
CA GLY A 93 8.87 -0.58 12.13
C GLY A 93 8.55 -1.17 10.76
N LEU A 94 8.23 -0.33 9.80
CA LEU A 94 7.86 -0.73 8.43
C LEU A 94 8.81 -0.15 7.38
N GLY A 95 10.03 0.19 7.80
CA GLY A 95 11.02 0.75 6.88
C GLY A 95 11.53 -0.29 5.89
N PRO A 96 12.22 0.18 4.83
CA PRO A 96 12.70 -0.74 3.79
C PRO A 96 13.71 -1.76 4.32
N GLU A 97 14.53 -1.41 5.30
CA GLU A 97 15.49 -2.36 5.85
C GLU A 97 14.80 -3.60 6.41
N ILE A 98 13.66 -3.42 7.09
CA ILE A 98 12.91 -4.53 7.66
C ILE A 98 12.16 -5.29 6.59
N LEU A 99 11.39 -4.57 5.78
CA LEU A 99 10.50 -5.22 4.80
C LEU A 99 11.27 -5.90 3.68
N LEU A 100 12.37 -5.32 3.22
CA LEU A 100 13.18 -5.93 2.17
C LEU A 100 14.01 -7.10 2.68
N LYS A 101 14.31 -7.13 3.96
CA LYS A 101 14.95 -8.30 4.56
C LYS A 101 14.01 -9.49 4.58
N GLU A 102 12.73 -9.23 4.89
CA GLU A 102 11.72 -10.28 4.92
C GLU A 102 11.25 -10.68 3.52
N ASN A 103 11.28 -9.76 2.58
CA ASN A 103 10.89 -10.01 1.18
C ASN A 103 11.81 -9.23 0.25
N PRO A 104 12.93 -9.84 -0.16
CA PRO A 104 13.90 -9.13 -1.02
C PRO A 104 13.36 -8.78 -2.40
N ARG A 105 12.25 -9.37 -2.82
CA ARG A 105 11.64 -9.09 -4.12
C ARG A 105 10.66 -7.94 -4.08
N LEU A 106 10.35 -7.43 -2.89
CA LEU A 106 9.39 -6.33 -2.74
C LEU A 106 9.93 -5.07 -3.38
N ILE A 107 9.08 -4.40 -4.14
CA ILE A 107 9.35 -3.05 -4.64
C ILE A 107 8.79 -2.07 -3.61
N TYR A 108 9.67 -1.35 -2.95
CA TYR A 108 9.30 -0.39 -1.92
C TYR A 108 9.22 0.99 -2.57
N ALA A 109 8.03 1.38 -3.00
CA ALA A 109 7.83 2.60 -3.77
C ALA A 109 7.49 3.76 -2.83
N ARG A 110 8.36 4.74 -2.76
CA ARG A 110 8.14 5.95 -1.95
C ARG A 110 7.71 7.08 -2.85
N LEU A 111 6.54 7.63 -2.56
CA LEU A 111 5.96 8.74 -3.31
C LEU A 111 5.94 9.97 -2.41
N THR A 112 6.97 10.77 -2.52
CA THR A 112 7.11 11.98 -1.69
C THR A 112 6.89 13.22 -2.53
N GLY A 113 6.17 14.19 -1.97
CA GLY A 113 6.06 15.51 -2.56
C GLY A 113 7.15 16.45 -2.03
N ILE A 114 7.31 17.54 -2.71
CA ILE A 114 8.23 18.59 -2.28
C ILE A 114 7.59 19.45 -1.20
#